data_acd5466b2f96433d3cf90ea3cbce6a33
#
_entry.id   acd5466b2f96433d3cf90ea3cbce6a33
#
_cell.length_a   1.000
_cell.length_b   1.000
_cell.length_c   1.000
_cell.angle_alpha   90.00
_cell.angle_beta   90.00
_cell.angle_gamma   90.00
#
_symmetry.space_group_name_H-M   'P 1'
#
loop_
_entity.id
_entity.type
_entity.pdbx_description
1 polymer ?
#
loop_
_entity_poly.entity_id
_entity_poly.type
_entity_poly.pdbx_seq_one_letter_code
_entity_poly.pdbx_strand_id
1 'polypeptide(L)'
;DDIDQETVNKLVDVAIAHGVNYFDTSPAYCKGRSERATGIALSRYPRDKYFIATKLSNFAPSTWSREASIAMYHNSFKELQVNYIDYLLLHGVGMGNGLQEFNARYIDNGVLDFLLAERQAGRIRNLGFSYHGDIKVFDYLLSRHDEFKWDFVQIQLNYVDWKHAKEVNERNTNAEYLYGELSKRGIPAIIMEPLLGGRLSNVHDHITAKLKQRKPESSVASWAFRFSGSFPGVLTVLSGMTYMEHLQDNLRSYCPLQPLTEEENRFLFDTADLMMQYPTIPCNDCKYCMPCPY
;
A
#
# COMPACT_ATOMS: atom_id res chain seq x y z
N ASP A 1 -15.67 -2.54 -17.07
CA ASP A 1 -14.40 -2.88 -16.40
C ASP A 1 -13.15 -2.61 -17.26
N ASP A 2 -13.23 -1.78 -18.28
CA ASP A 2 -12.07 -1.40 -19.08
C ASP A 2 -11.36 -0.19 -18.47
N ILE A 3 -10.02 -0.20 -18.50
CA ILE A 3 -9.23 0.93 -18.06
C ILE A 3 -9.37 2.03 -19.12
N ASP A 4 -9.86 3.19 -18.71
CA ASP A 4 -9.84 4.39 -19.52
C ASP A 4 -8.42 5.00 -19.48
N GLN A 5 -7.60 4.69 -20.48
CA GLN A 5 -6.22 5.14 -20.56
C GLN A 5 -6.12 6.67 -20.64
N GLU A 6 -7.07 7.35 -21.23
CA GLU A 6 -7.06 8.81 -21.31
C GLU A 6 -7.24 9.43 -19.93
N THR A 7 -8.17 8.90 -19.14
CA THR A 7 -8.35 9.31 -17.73
C THR A 7 -7.12 9.01 -16.89
N VAL A 8 -6.51 7.80 -17.02
CA VAL A 8 -5.24 7.48 -16.34
C VAL A 8 -4.15 8.47 -16.69
N ASN A 9 -4.00 8.80 -17.97
CA ASN A 9 -3.01 9.77 -18.42
C ASN A 9 -3.24 11.14 -17.79
N LYS A 10 -4.47 11.64 -17.75
CA LYS A 10 -4.82 12.93 -17.13
C LYS A 10 -4.52 12.95 -15.63
N LEU A 11 -4.85 11.87 -14.92
CA LEU A 11 -4.54 11.75 -13.48
C LEU A 11 -3.02 11.79 -13.24
N VAL A 12 -2.25 11.03 -14.02
CA VAL A 12 -0.79 11.00 -13.92
C VAL A 12 -0.19 12.38 -14.25
N ASP A 13 -0.71 13.08 -15.26
CA ASP A 13 -0.24 14.41 -15.64
C ASP A 13 -0.41 15.41 -14.48
N VAL A 14 -1.58 15.43 -13.86
CA VAL A 14 -1.85 16.30 -12.71
C VAL A 14 -0.99 15.90 -11.51
N ALA A 15 -0.86 14.59 -11.24
CA ALA A 15 -0.06 14.09 -10.12
C ALA A 15 1.41 14.52 -10.25
N ILE A 16 2.04 14.28 -11.40
CA ILE A 16 3.44 14.66 -11.65
C ILE A 16 3.63 16.18 -11.61
N ALA A 17 2.70 16.95 -12.19
CA ALA A 17 2.76 18.41 -12.15
C ALA A 17 2.75 18.99 -10.73
N HIS A 18 2.21 18.26 -9.76
CA HIS A 18 2.15 18.63 -8.34
C HIS A 18 3.18 17.93 -7.47
N GLY A 19 4.17 17.26 -8.08
CA GLY A 19 5.29 16.64 -7.37
C GLY A 19 5.08 15.22 -6.88
N VAL A 20 3.96 14.57 -7.23
CA VAL A 20 3.80 13.13 -7.00
C VAL A 20 4.75 12.38 -7.90
N ASN A 21 5.62 11.57 -7.31
CA ASN A 21 6.68 10.88 -8.05
C ASN A 21 6.75 9.37 -7.76
N TYR A 22 5.87 8.82 -6.94
CA TYR A 22 5.84 7.38 -6.63
C TYR A 22 4.54 6.76 -7.15
N PHE A 23 4.66 5.76 -8.02
CA PHE A 23 3.53 5.08 -8.67
C PHE A 23 3.58 3.59 -8.35
N ASP A 24 2.54 3.11 -7.66
CA ASP A 24 2.40 1.72 -7.23
C ASP A 24 1.44 0.95 -8.13
N THR A 25 1.84 -0.24 -8.54
CA THR A 25 1.02 -1.15 -9.33
C THR A 25 1.32 -2.62 -8.98
N SER A 26 0.75 -3.55 -9.74
CA SER A 26 0.95 -4.98 -9.58
C SER A 26 0.41 -5.74 -10.79
N PRO A 27 1.02 -6.87 -11.17
CA PRO A 27 0.46 -7.77 -12.21
C PRO A 27 -0.91 -8.35 -11.83
N ALA A 28 -1.30 -8.33 -10.54
CA ALA A 28 -2.61 -8.79 -10.10
C ALA A 28 -3.71 -7.73 -10.19
N TYR A 29 -3.37 -6.44 -10.34
CA TYR A 29 -4.35 -5.36 -10.30
C TYR A 29 -5.10 -5.21 -11.62
N CYS A 30 -6.38 -4.81 -11.55
CA CYS A 30 -7.24 -4.58 -12.71
C CYS A 30 -7.25 -5.77 -13.70
N LYS A 31 -7.33 -7.00 -13.17
CA LYS A 31 -7.30 -8.23 -13.99
C LYS A 31 -6.04 -8.34 -14.87
N GLY A 32 -4.88 -7.94 -14.34
CA GLY A 32 -3.59 -8.01 -15.02
C GLY A 32 -3.28 -6.84 -15.96
N ARG A 33 -4.09 -5.77 -15.97
CA ARG A 33 -3.93 -4.65 -16.92
C ARG A 33 -3.30 -3.39 -16.33
N SER A 34 -3.14 -3.34 -15.00
CA SER A 34 -2.68 -2.15 -14.29
C SER A 34 -1.24 -1.76 -14.67
N GLU A 35 -0.32 -2.72 -14.74
CA GLU A 35 1.07 -2.43 -15.10
C GLU A 35 1.17 -1.79 -16.50
N ARG A 36 0.45 -2.34 -17.48
CA ARG A 36 0.45 -1.80 -18.84
C ARG A 36 -0.11 -0.37 -18.88
N ALA A 37 -1.22 -0.11 -18.21
CA ALA A 37 -1.81 1.23 -18.16
C ALA A 37 -0.86 2.23 -17.48
N THR A 38 -0.20 1.82 -16.40
CA THR A 38 0.81 2.60 -15.71
C THR A 38 2.02 2.87 -16.59
N GLY A 39 2.54 1.84 -17.27
CA GLY A 39 3.67 1.96 -18.19
C GLY A 39 3.39 2.93 -19.36
N ILE A 40 2.22 2.84 -19.99
CA ILE A 40 1.80 3.77 -21.04
C ILE A 40 1.75 5.20 -20.52
N ALA A 41 1.17 5.43 -19.34
CA ALA A 41 1.06 6.77 -18.78
C ALA A 41 2.43 7.37 -18.43
N LEU A 42 3.30 6.59 -17.79
CA LEU A 42 4.61 7.06 -17.30
C LEU A 42 5.68 7.14 -18.39
N SER A 43 5.60 6.33 -19.46
CA SER A 43 6.55 6.40 -20.58
C SER A 43 6.56 7.75 -21.32
N ARG A 44 5.57 8.59 -21.09
CA ARG A 44 5.49 9.98 -21.60
C ARG A 44 6.42 10.96 -20.88
N TYR A 45 7.03 10.52 -19.77
CA TYR A 45 7.91 11.34 -18.94
C TYR A 45 9.33 10.78 -18.90
N PRO A 46 10.36 11.63 -18.67
CA PRO A 46 11.71 11.14 -18.41
C PRO A 46 11.73 10.17 -17.22
N ARG A 47 12.46 9.05 -17.38
CA ARG A 47 12.47 7.94 -16.39
C ARG A 47 13.00 8.35 -15.01
N ASP A 48 13.80 9.39 -14.92
CA ASP A 48 14.35 9.93 -13.68
C ASP A 48 13.36 10.84 -12.89
N LYS A 49 12.17 11.09 -13.42
CA LYS A 49 11.16 11.94 -12.78
C LYS A 49 10.20 11.17 -11.87
N TYR A 50 10.24 9.85 -11.89
CA TYR A 50 9.31 9.04 -11.13
C TYR A 50 9.94 7.73 -10.65
N PHE A 51 9.36 7.19 -9.59
CA PHE A 51 9.64 5.86 -9.05
C PHE A 51 8.49 4.93 -9.40
N ILE A 52 8.81 3.72 -9.87
CA ILE A 52 7.83 2.64 -10.10
C ILE A 52 7.99 1.60 -9.01
N ALA A 53 6.86 1.26 -8.39
CA ALA A 53 6.71 0.11 -7.53
C ALA A 53 5.81 -0.93 -8.20
N THR A 54 6.26 -2.18 -8.24
CA THR A 54 5.42 -3.32 -8.61
C THR A 54 5.72 -4.52 -7.72
N LYS A 55 4.99 -5.61 -7.92
CA LYS A 55 4.98 -6.71 -6.96
C LYS A 55 5.09 -8.06 -7.66
N LEU A 56 5.76 -9.02 -7.05
CA LEU A 56 5.67 -10.42 -7.48
C LEU A 56 4.40 -11.04 -6.88
N SER A 57 3.36 -11.15 -7.69
CA SER A 57 2.00 -11.54 -7.29
C SER A 57 1.69 -13.00 -7.60
N ASN A 58 2.62 -13.90 -7.27
CA ASN A 58 2.52 -15.35 -7.48
C ASN A 58 1.59 -16.00 -6.44
N PHE A 59 0.30 -15.63 -6.41
CA PHE A 59 -0.65 -16.10 -5.40
C PHE A 59 -1.15 -17.53 -5.62
N ALA A 60 -1.34 -17.93 -6.88
CA ALA A 60 -1.86 -19.26 -7.20
C ALA A 60 -0.74 -20.29 -7.18
N PRO A 61 -0.98 -21.54 -6.68
CA PRO A 61 0.01 -22.61 -6.69
C PRO A 61 0.63 -22.88 -8.08
N SER A 62 -0.11 -22.66 -9.15
CA SER A 62 0.38 -22.76 -10.53
C SER A 62 1.46 -21.72 -10.89
N THR A 63 1.61 -20.68 -10.09
CA THR A 63 2.61 -19.61 -10.27
C THR A 63 3.79 -19.71 -9.31
N TRP A 64 3.85 -20.76 -8.47
CA TRP A 64 4.88 -20.90 -7.44
C TRP A 64 6.18 -21.53 -7.98
N SER A 65 6.17 -22.12 -9.18
CA SER A 65 7.43 -22.60 -9.74
C SER A 65 8.40 -21.43 -9.96
N ARG A 66 9.69 -21.74 -9.92
CA ARG A 66 10.74 -20.74 -10.18
C ARG A 66 10.57 -20.08 -11.54
N GLU A 67 10.29 -20.91 -12.56
CA GLU A 67 10.12 -20.46 -13.94
C GLU A 67 8.92 -19.54 -14.09
N ALA A 68 7.77 -19.89 -13.49
CA ALA A 68 6.56 -19.08 -13.57
C ALA A 68 6.73 -17.73 -12.82
N SER A 69 7.34 -17.74 -11.64
CA SER A 69 7.61 -16.52 -10.88
C SER A 69 8.59 -15.59 -11.60
N ILE A 70 9.67 -16.15 -12.19
CA ILE A 70 10.64 -15.37 -12.97
C ILE A 70 10.01 -14.82 -14.26
N ALA A 71 9.16 -15.60 -14.93
CA ALA A 71 8.43 -15.14 -16.10
C ALA A 71 7.49 -13.96 -15.76
N MET A 72 6.79 -14.02 -14.61
CA MET A 72 5.97 -12.91 -14.12
C MET A 72 6.83 -11.66 -13.85
N TYR A 73 7.97 -11.82 -13.19
CA TYR A 73 8.93 -10.74 -12.94
C TYR A 73 9.38 -10.06 -14.24
N HIS A 74 9.80 -10.83 -15.24
CA HIS A 74 10.22 -10.26 -16.54
C HIS A 74 9.06 -9.63 -17.31
N ASN A 75 7.84 -10.16 -17.19
CA ASN A 75 6.68 -9.56 -17.82
C ASN A 75 6.36 -8.16 -17.26
N SER A 76 6.60 -7.93 -15.96
CA SER A 76 6.42 -6.60 -15.36
C SER A 76 7.29 -5.53 -16.05
N PHE A 77 8.54 -5.84 -16.39
CA PHE A 77 9.40 -4.89 -17.14
C PHE A 77 8.82 -4.54 -18.51
N LYS A 78 8.28 -5.54 -19.21
CA LYS A 78 7.66 -5.37 -20.52
C LYS A 78 6.40 -4.49 -20.44
N GLU A 79 5.50 -4.84 -19.51
CA GLU A 79 4.25 -4.09 -19.36
C GLU A 79 4.47 -2.66 -18.86
N LEU A 80 5.41 -2.46 -17.95
CA LEU A 80 5.79 -1.16 -17.43
C LEU A 80 6.70 -0.35 -18.39
N GLN A 81 7.26 -0.97 -19.43
CA GLN A 81 8.16 -0.35 -20.41
C GLN A 81 9.43 0.24 -19.76
N VAL A 82 10.05 -0.49 -18.83
CA VAL A 82 11.21 -0.03 -18.07
C VAL A 82 12.36 -1.03 -18.08
N ASN A 83 13.59 -0.55 -17.83
CA ASN A 83 14.79 -1.37 -17.75
C ASN A 83 15.20 -1.68 -16.29
N TYR A 84 14.62 -1.00 -15.33
CA TYR A 84 14.78 -1.24 -13.90
C TYR A 84 13.51 -0.86 -13.15
N ILE A 85 13.30 -1.53 -12.02
CA ILE A 85 12.20 -1.28 -11.08
C ILE A 85 12.78 -0.60 -9.84
N ASP A 86 12.19 0.52 -9.41
CA ASP A 86 12.68 1.24 -8.22
C ASP A 86 12.32 0.51 -6.93
N TYR A 87 11.11 -0.04 -6.84
CA TYR A 87 10.62 -0.75 -5.66
C TYR A 87 9.91 -2.05 -6.08
N LEU A 88 10.52 -3.18 -5.75
CA LEU A 88 9.87 -4.48 -5.96
C LEU A 88 9.45 -5.08 -4.63
N LEU A 89 8.21 -5.57 -4.57
CA LEU A 89 7.64 -6.18 -3.37
C LEU A 89 7.35 -7.66 -3.57
N LEU A 90 7.64 -8.48 -2.57
CA LEU A 90 6.98 -9.76 -2.38
C LEU A 90 5.52 -9.46 -1.99
N HIS A 91 4.55 -9.91 -2.80
CA HIS A 91 3.17 -9.48 -2.67
C HIS A 91 2.37 -10.30 -1.67
N GLY A 92 1.79 -9.61 -0.67
CA GLY A 92 0.85 -10.20 0.28
C GLY A 92 1.45 -11.31 1.14
N VAL A 93 2.64 -11.09 1.70
CA VAL A 93 3.25 -12.06 2.62
C VAL A 93 2.45 -12.14 3.92
N GLY A 94 2.27 -13.35 4.45
CA GLY A 94 1.42 -13.62 5.61
C GLY A 94 -0.02 -14.03 5.25
N MET A 95 -0.40 -13.95 3.96
CA MET A 95 -1.67 -14.50 3.47
C MET A 95 -1.62 -16.04 3.40
N GLY A 96 -2.79 -16.65 3.19
CA GLY A 96 -2.93 -18.09 3.03
C GLY A 96 -2.45 -18.88 4.25
N ASN A 97 -1.57 -19.85 4.03
CA ASN A 97 -1.02 -20.74 5.06
C ASN A 97 0.23 -20.18 5.77
N GLY A 98 0.38 -18.85 5.83
CA GLY A 98 1.45 -18.21 6.59
C GLY A 98 2.85 -18.59 6.09
N LEU A 99 3.73 -19.04 7.01
CA LEU A 99 5.12 -19.38 6.68
C LEU A 99 5.25 -20.53 5.66
N GLN A 100 4.37 -21.52 5.70
CA GLN A 100 4.41 -22.62 4.74
C GLN A 100 4.21 -22.11 3.32
N GLU A 101 3.23 -21.24 3.11
CA GLU A 101 2.98 -20.65 1.80
C GLU A 101 4.11 -19.70 1.40
N PHE A 102 4.60 -18.88 2.31
CA PHE A 102 5.74 -18.01 2.06
C PHE A 102 6.97 -18.80 1.58
N ASN A 103 7.31 -19.90 2.26
CA ASN A 103 8.43 -20.75 1.87
C ASN A 103 8.22 -21.34 0.47
N ALA A 104 7.05 -21.89 0.17
CA ALA A 104 6.75 -22.44 -1.14
C ALA A 104 6.82 -21.39 -2.26
N ARG A 105 6.40 -20.16 -1.99
CA ARG A 105 6.39 -19.07 -2.99
C ARG A 105 7.76 -18.47 -3.25
N TYR A 106 8.66 -18.47 -2.27
CA TYR A 106 9.87 -17.63 -2.34
C TYR A 106 11.16 -18.33 -1.93
N ILE A 107 11.13 -19.27 -0.97
CA ILE A 107 12.34 -19.91 -0.42
C ILE A 107 12.65 -21.20 -1.14
N ASP A 108 11.73 -22.18 -1.09
CA ASP A 108 11.96 -23.56 -1.56
C ASP A 108 12.24 -23.62 -3.07
N ASN A 109 11.73 -22.69 -3.83
CA ASN A 109 11.93 -22.55 -5.27
C ASN A 109 13.11 -21.63 -5.65
N GLY A 110 13.82 -21.04 -4.67
CA GLY A 110 14.94 -20.12 -4.88
C GLY A 110 14.59 -18.82 -5.59
N VAL A 111 13.32 -18.39 -5.55
CA VAL A 111 12.88 -17.11 -6.14
C VAL A 111 13.43 -15.93 -5.36
N LEU A 112 13.47 -15.99 -4.03
CA LEU A 112 14.04 -14.90 -3.24
C LEU A 112 15.52 -14.69 -3.56
N ASP A 113 16.32 -15.77 -3.68
CA ASP A 113 17.73 -15.67 -4.08
C ASP A 113 17.90 -15.01 -5.45
N PHE A 114 17.03 -15.35 -6.40
CA PHE A 114 16.99 -14.69 -7.70
C PHE A 114 16.71 -13.18 -7.57
N LEU A 115 15.72 -12.77 -6.78
CA LEU A 115 15.39 -11.35 -6.60
C LEU A 115 16.51 -10.59 -5.87
N LEU A 116 17.19 -11.21 -4.92
CA LEU A 116 18.38 -10.64 -4.26
C LEU A 116 19.52 -10.42 -5.28
N ALA A 117 19.74 -11.37 -6.19
CA ALA A 117 20.72 -11.23 -7.26
C ALA A 117 20.32 -10.12 -8.27
N GLU A 118 19.03 -9.99 -8.59
CA GLU A 118 18.51 -8.91 -9.43
C GLU A 118 18.69 -7.53 -8.80
N ARG A 119 18.51 -7.43 -7.47
CA ARG A 119 18.84 -6.21 -6.72
C ARG A 119 20.33 -5.89 -6.77
N GLN A 120 21.18 -6.87 -6.54
CA GLN A 120 22.64 -6.68 -6.64
C GLN A 120 23.08 -6.25 -8.05
N ALA A 121 22.40 -6.74 -9.08
CA ALA A 121 22.64 -6.36 -10.47
C ALA A 121 22.05 -4.99 -10.86
N GLY A 122 21.31 -4.32 -9.95
CA GLY A 122 20.71 -3.00 -10.16
C GLY A 122 19.43 -2.99 -10.99
N ARG A 123 18.86 -4.16 -11.35
CA ARG A 123 17.57 -4.22 -12.02
C ARG A 123 16.40 -4.01 -11.07
N ILE A 124 16.58 -4.33 -9.80
CA ILE A 124 15.75 -3.90 -8.68
C ILE A 124 16.57 -2.93 -7.85
N ARG A 125 16.08 -1.73 -7.59
CA ARG A 125 16.80 -0.75 -6.76
C ARG A 125 16.54 -0.95 -5.27
N ASN A 126 15.27 -1.23 -4.92
CA ASN A 126 14.86 -1.50 -3.56
C ASN A 126 13.96 -2.74 -3.53
N LEU A 127 14.29 -3.71 -2.68
CA LEU A 127 13.51 -4.94 -2.49
C LEU A 127 12.85 -4.93 -1.11
N GLY A 128 11.54 -5.14 -1.08
CA GLY A 128 10.75 -5.19 0.14
C GLY A 128 9.59 -6.16 0.02
N PHE A 129 8.63 -6.03 0.91
CA PHE A 129 7.41 -6.85 0.86
C PHE A 129 6.20 -6.07 1.35
N SER A 130 5.01 -6.47 0.90
CA SER A 130 3.74 -6.04 1.47
C SER A 130 3.22 -7.10 2.42
N TYR A 131 2.91 -6.70 3.66
CA TYR A 131 2.47 -7.61 4.70
C TYR A 131 0.94 -7.61 4.84
N HIS A 132 0.36 -8.82 4.92
CA HIS A 132 -1.04 -9.06 5.23
C HIS A 132 -1.20 -10.37 6.02
N GLY A 133 -1.95 -10.36 7.11
CA GLY A 133 -2.42 -11.59 7.78
C GLY A 133 -1.47 -12.10 8.87
N ASP A 134 -0.86 -13.28 8.68
CA ASP A 134 -0.13 -13.97 9.77
C ASP A 134 1.12 -13.19 10.21
N ILE A 135 1.06 -12.69 11.45
CA ILE A 135 2.15 -11.91 12.07
C ILE A 135 3.46 -12.72 12.20
N LYS A 136 3.39 -14.05 12.27
CA LYS A 136 4.60 -14.88 12.35
C LYS A 136 5.46 -14.76 11.10
N VAL A 137 4.86 -14.52 9.94
CA VAL A 137 5.61 -14.29 8.70
C VAL A 137 6.32 -12.94 8.75
N PHE A 138 5.65 -11.90 9.22
CA PHE A 138 6.26 -10.58 9.39
C PHE A 138 7.45 -10.65 10.35
N ASP A 139 7.26 -11.23 11.54
CA ASP A 139 8.31 -11.36 12.55
C ASP A 139 9.48 -12.21 12.04
N TYR A 140 9.20 -13.29 11.32
CA TYR A 140 10.23 -14.12 10.68
C TYR A 140 11.05 -13.30 9.68
N LEU A 141 10.41 -12.54 8.79
CA LEU A 141 11.12 -11.73 7.79
C LEU A 141 11.97 -10.63 8.43
N LEU A 142 11.48 -10.02 9.50
CA LEU A 142 12.25 -9.02 10.24
C LEU A 142 13.41 -9.64 11.01
N SER A 143 13.25 -10.86 11.56
CA SER A 143 14.34 -11.59 12.22
C SER A 143 15.49 -11.96 11.27
N ARG A 144 15.18 -12.07 9.97
CA ARG A 144 16.14 -12.35 8.89
C ARG A 144 16.59 -11.08 8.14
N HIS A 145 16.35 -9.90 8.72
CA HIS A 145 16.70 -8.65 8.05
C HIS A 145 18.20 -8.54 7.76
N ASP A 146 19.07 -9.04 8.63
CA ASP A 146 20.51 -9.04 8.40
C ASP A 146 20.95 -9.85 7.20
N GLU A 147 20.18 -10.85 6.81
CA GLU A 147 20.40 -11.68 5.63
C GLU A 147 19.76 -11.07 4.38
N PHE A 148 18.46 -10.75 4.46
CA PHE A 148 17.69 -10.31 3.29
C PHE A 148 17.87 -8.82 2.99
N LYS A 149 18.25 -8.00 3.98
CA LYS A 149 18.47 -6.55 3.85
C LYS A 149 17.27 -5.86 3.19
N TRP A 150 16.10 -5.99 3.83
CA TRP A 150 14.88 -5.32 3.33
C TRP A 150 15.10 -3.81 3.26
N ASP A 151 14.91 -3.23 2.08
CA ASP A 151 15.09 -1.79 1.87
C ASP A 151 13.88 -0.99 2.37
N PHE A 152 12.71 -1.64 2.45
CA PHE A 152 11.45 -1.07 2.93
C PHE A 152 10.43 -2.18 3.20
N VAL A 153 9.35 -1.84 3.91
CA VAL A 153 8.19 -2.73 4.09
C VAL A 153 6.90 -1.94 3.91
N GLN A 154 5.94 -2.51 3.17
CA GLN A 154 4.62 -1.92 3.00
C GLN A 154 3.65 -2.52 4.02
N ILE A 155 3.06 -1.65 4.86
CA ILE A 155 2.15 -2.03 5.92
C ILE A 155 0.84 -1.26 5.82
N GLN A 156 -0.24 -1.86 6.29
CA GLN A 156 -1.52 -1.19 6.52
C GLN A 156 -1.41 -0.29 7.74
N LEU A 157 -1.73 1.01 7.59
CA LEU A 157 -1.68 1.96 8.69
C LEU A 157 -2.67 3.10 8.49
N ASN A 158 -3.56 3.27 9.45
CA ASN A 158 -4.50 4.38 9.60
C ASN A 158 -4.85 4.55 11.08
N TYR A 159 -5.58 5.59 11.46
CA TYR A 159 -5.86 5.88 12.87
C TYR A 159 -6.79 4.86 13.56
N VAL A 160 -7.56 4.07 12.81
CA VAL A 160 -8.36 2.96 13.35
C VAL A 160 -7.48 1.72 13.53
N ASP A 161 -6.78 1.29 12.47
CA ASP A 161 -5.91 0.11 12.54
C ASP A 161 -4.72 0.28 13.49
N TRP A 162 -4.45 1.50 13.92
CA TRP A 162 -3.39 1.75 14.89
C TRP A 162 -3.53 0.88 16.14
N LYS A 163 -4.75 0.79 16.70
CA LYS A 163 -5.06 -0.05 17.88
C LYS A 163 -6.21 -1.04 17.70
N HIS A 164 -7.02 -0.87 16.67
CA HIS A 164 -8.26 -1.63 16.45
C HIS A 164 -8.26 -2.50 15.20
N ALA A 165 -7.08 -2.85 14.69
CA ALA A 165 -6.99 -3.62 13.45
C ALA A 165 -7.70 -4.99 13.54
N LYS A 166 -7.63 -5.66 14.70
CA LYS A 166 -8.27 -6.96 14.92
C LYS A 166 -9.79 -6.88 15.02
N GLU A 167 -10.32 -5.79 15.54
CA GLU A 167 -11.76 -5.53 15.59
C GLU A 167 -12.33 -5.28 14.20
N VAL A 168 -11.51 -4.70 13.30
CA VAL A 168 -11.87 -4.51 11.90
C VAL A 168 -11.81 -5.83 11.12
N ASN A 169 -10.74 -6.60 11.32
CA ASN A 169 -10.55 -7.92 10.74
C ASN A 169 -9.61 -8.73 11.65
N GLU A 170 -10.07 -9.87 12.12
CA GLU A 170 -9.34 -10.74 13.07
C GLU A 170 -7.94 -11.18 12.60
N ARG A 171 -7.71 -11.16 11.28
CA ARG A 171 -6.42 -11.48 10.66
C ARG A 171 -5.44 -10.31 10.64
N ASN A 172 -5.91 -9.09 10.90
CA ASN A 172 -5.06 -7.91 10.89
C ASN A 172 -4.25 -7.81 12.19
N THR A 173 -3.13 -7.12 12.10
CA THR A 173 -2.28 -6.77 13.24
C THR A 173 -2.29 -5.26 13.41
N ASN A 174 -2.35 -4.79 14.67
CA ASN A 174 -2.32 -3.37 14.97
C ASN A 174 -1.12 -2.68 14.34
N ALA A 175 -1.36 -1.56 13.67
CA ALA A 175 -0.33 -0.82 12.97
C ALA A 175 0.75 -0.25 13.90
N GLU A 176 0.40 0.01 15.17
CA GLU A 176 1.36 0.41 16.21
C GLU A 176 2.48 -0.62 16.38
N TYR A 177 2.14 -1.93 16.39
CA TYR A 177 3.13 -3.00 16.46
C TYR A 177 3.98 -3.04 15.18
N LEU A 178 3.33 -3.07 14.02
CA LEU A 178 4.02 -3.20 12.73
C LEU A 178 5.01 -2.05 12.51
N TYR A 179 4.54 -0.82 12.68
CA TYR A 179 5.37 0.37 12.55
C TYR A 179 6.48 0.41 13.61
N GLY A 180 6.17 0.04 14.85
CA GLY A 180 7.14 -0.02 15.95
C GLY A 180 8.29 -0.98 15.67
N GLU A 181 8.00 -2.17 15.13
CA GLU A 181 9.03 -3.16 14.80
C GLU A 181 9.91 -2.73 13.62
N LEU A 182 9.34 -2.04 12.63
CA LEU A 182 10.11 -1.44 11.53
C LEU A 182 11.01 -0.31 12.02
N SER A 183 10.47 0.60 12.85
CA SER A 183 11.21 1.74 13.41
C SER A 183 12.41 1.29 14.25
N LYS A 184 12.25 0.26 15.07
CA LYS A 184 13.35 -0.31 15.89
C LYS A 184 14.53 -0.78 15.04
N ARG A 185 14.28 -1.18 13.81
CA ARG A 185 15.28 -1.71 12.87
C ARG A 185 15.75 -0.68 11.86
N GLY A 186 15.18 0.53 11.88
CA GLY A 186 15.47 1.56 10.88
C GLY A 186 14.99 1.21 9.47
N ILE A 187 13.99 0.31 9.35
CA ILE A 187 13.42 -0.08 8.06
C ILE A 187 12.31 0.90 7.70
N PRO A 188 12.41 1.62 6.56
CA PRO A 188 11.38 2.53 6.12
C PRO A 188 10.05 1.84 5.82
N ALA A 189 8.94 2.53 6.09
CA ALA A 189 7.60 2.04 5.80
C ALA A 189 6.99 2.73 4.58
N ILE A 190 6.28 1.98 3.75
CA ILE A 190 5.30 2.47 2.78
C ILE A 190 3.92 2.14 3.32
N ILE A 191 3.03 3.12 3.32
CA ILE A 191 1.72 2.95 3.92
C ILE A 191 0.69 2.61 2.85
N MET A 192 0.01 1.47 3.03
CA MET A 192 -1.20 1.11 2.31
C MET A 192 -2.43 1.22 3.23
N GLU A 193 -3.61 1.23 2.65
CA GLU A 193 -4.90 1.31 3.35
C GLU A 193 -5.02 2.53 4.31
N PRO A 194 -4.52 3.72 3.94
CA PRO A 194 -4.65 4.91 4.79
C PRO A 194 -6.11 5.26 5.05
N LEU A 195 -7.01 4.89 4.13
CA LEU A 195 -8.45 5.11 4.24
C LEU A 195 -9.25 3.85 4.63
N LEU A 196 -8.58 2.78 5.07
CA LEU A 196 -9.25 1.52 5.45
C LEU A 196 -10.20 1.04 4.33
N GLY A 197 -9.68 0.86 3.11
CA GLY A 197 -10.48 0.51 1.93
C GLY A 197 -11.47 1.59 1.49
N GLY A 198 -11.26 2.85 1.86
CA GLY A 198 -12.16 3.98 1.58
C GLY A 198 -13.16 4.28 2.69
N ARG A 199 -13.28 3.44 3.73
CA ARG A 199 -14.23 3.61 4.84
C ARG A 199 -14.00 4.91 5.63
N LEU A 200 -12.74 5.36 5.73
CA LEU A 200 -12.38 6.60 6.42
C LEU A 200 -12.57 7.87 5.57
N SER A 201 -13.07 7.75 4.35
CA SER A 201 -13.52 8.88 3.54
C SER A 201 -15.01 9.13 3.65
N ASN A 202 -15.77 8.12 4.06
CA ASN A 202 -17.22 8.18 4.25
C ASN A 202 -17.59 7.50 5.58
N VAL A 203 -17.52 8.24 6.66
CA VAL A 203 -17.82 7.80 8.02
C VAL A 203 -19.23 8.26 8.44
N HIS A 204 -19.75 7.71 9.53
CA HIS A 204 -21.05 8.10 10.08
C HIS A 204 -21.16 9.62 10.31
N ASP A 205 -22.37 10.16 10.18
CA ASP A 205 -22.64 11.60 10.27
C ASP A 205 -22.11 12.24 11.56
N HIS A 206 -22.25 11.58 12.70
CA HIS A 206 -21.74 12.11 13.98
C HIS A 206 -20.21 12.15 14.03
N ILE A 207 -19.52 11.22 13.37
CA ILE A 207 -18.06 11.24 13.23
C ILE A 207 -17.66 12.35 12.23
N THR A 208 -18.38 12.45 11.11
CA THR A 208 -18.19 13.54 10.15
C THR A 208 -18.35 14.90 10.83
N ALA A 209 -19.40 15.11 11.62
CA ALA A 209 -19.63 16.34 12.37
C ALA A 209 -18.49 16.63 13.35
N LYS A 210 -18.02 15.61 14.09
CA LYS A 210 -16.89 15.74 15.03
C LYS A 210 -15.60 16.19 14.32
N LEU A 211 -15.27 15.57 13.17
CA LEU A 211 -14.09 15.93 12.37
C LEU A 211 -14.20 17.33 11.77
N LYS A 212 -15.38 17.68 11.23
CA LYS A 212 -15.66 18.98 10.63
C LYS A 212 -15.72 20.12 11.66
N GLN A 213 -16.22 19.87 12.86
CA GLN A 213 -16.20 20.86 13.93
C GLN A 213 -14.78 21.29 14.28
N ARG A 214 -13.82 20.36 14.24
CA ARG A 214 -12.42 20.68 14.54
C ARG A 214 -11.72 21.37 13.37
N LYS A 215 -12.02 20.97 12.13
CA LYS A 215 -11.39 21.52 10.92
C LYS A 215 -12.40 21.57 9.76
N PRO A 216 -13.24 22.61 9.70
CA PRO A 216 -14.38 22.69 8.79
C PRO A 216 -14.00 22.55 7.31
N GLU A 217 -12.88 23.15 6.90
CA GLU A 217 -12.43 23.19 5.51
C GLU A 217 -11.75 21.89 5.03
N SER A 218 -11.35 21.03 5.96
CA SER A 218 -10.64 19.78 5.62
C SER A 218 -11.65 18.68 5.27
N SER A 219 -11.33 17.86 4.26
CA SER A 219 -12.10 16.65 3.99
C SER A 219 -11.98 15.66 5.14
N VAL A 220 -12.96 14.74 5.24
CA VAL A 220 -12.89 13.63 6.20
C VAL A 220 -11.67 12.75 5.93
N ALA A 221 -11.39 12.47 4.66
CA ALA A 221 -10.25 11.67 4.23
C ALA A 221 -8.89 12.30 4.62
N SER A 222 -8.79 13.62 4.62
CA SER A 222 -7.54 14.33 4.91
C SER A 222 -6.99 14.03 6.32
N TRP A 223 -7.85 13.73 7.29
CA TRP A 223 -7.43 13.34 8.63
C TRP A 223 -6.63 12.03 8.63
N ALA A 224 -7.13 11.02 7.89
CA ALA A 224 -6.45 9.73 7.77
C ALA A 224 -5.15 9.83 6.97
N PHE A 225 -5.12 10.63 5.91
CA PHE A 225 -3.89 10.90 5.15
C PHE A 225 -2.85 11.63 5.99
N ARG A 226 -3.24 12.67 6.71
CA ARG A 226 -2.33 13.39 7.61
C ARG A 226 -1.81 12.48 8.72
N PHE A 227 -2.68 11.63 9.29
CA PHE A 227 -2.26 10.64 10.28
C PHE A 227 -1.15 9.75 9.72
N SER A 228 -1.41 9.08 8.60
CA SER A 228 -0.46 8.15 7.97
C SER A 228 0.85 8.80 7.55
N GLY A 229 0.81 10.05 7.10
CA GLY A 229 1.99 10.81 6.68
C GLY A 229 2.78 11.46 7.83
N SER A 230 2.26 11.45 9.06
CA SER A 230 2.91 12.14 10.20
C SER A 230 4.02 11.32 10.87
N PHE A 231 4.19 10.06 10.53
CA PHE A 231 5.17 9.19 11.17
C PHE A 231 6.57 9.32 10.56
N PRO A 232 7.63 9.50 11.38
CA PRO A 232 9.01 9.45 10.91
C PRO A 232 9.31 8.10 10.22
N GLY A 233 10.13 8.13 9.16
CA GLY A 233 10.48 6.89 8.45
C GLY A 233 9.40 6.34 7.50
N VAL A 234 8.27 7.03 7.35
CA VAL A 234 7.32 6.76 6.27
C VAL A 234 7.85 7.39 4.98
N LEU A 235 8.12 6.55 3.96
CA LEU A 235 8.60 7.01 2.66
C LEU A 235 7.48 7.66 1.85
N THR A 236 6.32 7.01 1.82
CA THR A 236 5.15 7.48 1.09
C THR A 236 3.88 6.82 1.59
N VAL A 237 2.74 7.44 1.31
CA VAL A 237 1.40 6.93 1.61
C VAL A 237 0.67 6.71 0.30
N LEU A 238 0.21 5.48 0.08
CA LEU A 238 -0.47 5.09 -1.16
C LEU A 238 -1.94 5.52 -1.14
N SER A 239 -2.45 5.89 -2.29
CA SER A 239 -3.87 6.18 -2.49
C SER A 239 -4.35 5.70 -3.85
N GLY A 240 -5.46 4.97 -3.87
CA GLY A 240 -6.15 4.53 -5.09
C GLY A 240 -7.09 5.62 -5.61
N MET A 241 -6.55 6.61 -6.30
CA MET A 241 -7.31 7.74 -6.83
C MET A 241 -7.91 7.41 -8.19
N THR A 242 -9.20 7.09 -8.22
CA THR A 242 -9.92 6.77 -9.46
C THR A 242 -10.51 8.01 -10.14
N TYR A 243 -10.79 9.07 -9.36
CA TYR A 243 -11.39 10.30 -9.82
C TYR A 243 -10.48 11.50 -9.59
N MET A 244 -10.58 12.51 -10.44
CA MET A 244 -9.78 13.73 -10.35
C MET A 244 -9.99 14.46 -9.02
N GLU A 245 -11.22 14.45 -8.49
CA GLU A 245 -11.56 15.05 -7.21
C GLU A 245 -10.79 14.41 -6.05
N HIS A 246 -10.59 13.08 -6.08
CA HIS A 246 -9.78 12.38 -5.07
C HIS A 246 -8.31 12.83 -5.13
N LEU A 247 -7.74 12.92 -6.33
CA LEU A 247 -6.38 13.40 -6.51
C LEU A 247 -6.23 14.84 -6.01
N GLN A 248 -7.15 15.73 -6.38
CA GLN A 248 -7.11 17.13 -5.96
C GLN A 248 -7.24 17.28 -4.43
N ASP A 249 -8.09 16.48 -3.78
CA ASP A 249 -8.23 16.50 -2.32
C ASP A 249 -6.95 15.99 -1.63
N ASN A 250 -6.37 14.91 -2.15
CA ASN A 250 -5.12 14.38 -1.61
C ASN A 250 -3.94 15.35 -1.79
N LEU A 251 -3.86 16.03 -2.94
CA LEU A 251 -2.86 17.08 -3.16
C LEU A 251 -3.00 18.22 -2.16
N ARG A 252 -4.23 18.67 -1.82
CA ARG A 252 -4.44 19.66 -0.76
C ARG A 252 -3.94 19.19 0.61
N SER A 253 -3.99 17.90 0.86
CA SER A 253 -3.53 17.29 2.13
C SER A 253 -2.00 17.15 2.21
N TYR A 254 -1.33 16.97 1.05
CA TYR A 254 0.10 16.63 0.99
C TYR A 254 1.00 17.74 0.42
N CYS A 255 0.45 18.78 -0.19
CA CYS A 255 1.26 19.80 -0.86
C CYS A 255 1.07 21.22 -0.24
N PRO A 256 1.74 21.50 0.88
CA PRO A 256 2.61 20.66 1.70
C PRO A 256 1.85 19.85 2.75
N LEU A 257 2.36 18.68 3.10
CA LEU A 257 1.87 17.92 4.25
C LEU A 257 2.06 18.72 5.54
N GLN A 258 0.99 18.83 6.30
CA GLN A 258 1.02 19.36 7.66
C GLN A 258 0.87 18.20 8.64
N PRO A 259 1.95 17.75 9.30
CA PRO A 259 1.88 16.68 10.27
C PRO A 259 0.85 16.96 11.37
N LEU A 260 0.27 15.92 11.93
CA LEU A 260 -0.63 16.06 13.07
C LEU A 260 0.13 16.52 14.32
N THR A 261 -0.51 17.40 15.10
CA THR A 261 -0.05 17.70 16.45
C THR A 261 -0.38 16.53 17.39
N GLU A 262 0.24 16.51 18.59
CA GLU A 262 -0.10 15.52 19.63
C GLU A 262 -1.57 15.58 20.04
N GLU A 263 -2.16 16.79 20.05
CA GLU A 263 -3.57 16.98 20.35
C GLU A 263 -4.47 16.42 19.25
N GLU A 264 -4.11 16.63 17.97
CA GLU A 264 -4.83 16.04 16.83
C GLU A 264 -4.71 14.52 16.82
N ASN A 265 -3.56 13.95 17.17
CA ASN A 265 -3.38 12.51 17.31
C ASN A 265 -4.29 11.92 18.39
N ARG A 266 -4.32 12.54 19.59
CA ARG A 266 -5.24 12.11 20.67
C ARG A 266 -6.70 12.19 20.22
N PHE A 267 -7.08 13.30 19.58
CA PHE A 267 -8.42 13.48 19.04
C PHE A 267 -8.81 12.38 18.04
N LEU A 268 -7.87 11.91 17.18
CA LEU A 268 -8.14 10.81 16.25
C LEU A 268 -8.23 9.45 16.97
N PHE A 269 -7.43 9.21 18.00
CA PHE A 269 -7.57 7.98 18.81
C PHE A 269 -8.92 7.95 19.52
N ASP A 270 -9.35 9.03 20.18
CA ASP A 270 -10.68 9.14 20.77
C ASP A 270 -11.81 8.97 19.73
N THR A 271 -11.55 9.39 18.51
CA THR A 271 -12.49 9.22 17.39
C THR A 271 -12.55 7.77 16.93
N ALA A 272 -11.41 7.08 16.85
CA ALA A 272 -11.36 5.65 16.54
C ALA A 272 -12.09 4.82 17.62
N ASP A 273 -11.81 5.10 18.90
CA ASP A 273 -12.51 4.46 20.03
C ASP A 273 -14.04 4.66 19.96
N LEU A 274 -14.48 5.86 19.59
CA LEU A 274 -15.90 6.15 19.39
C LEU A 274 -16.48 5.36 18.22
N MET A 275 -15.75 5.25 17.10
CA MET A 275 -16.19 4.45 15.96
C MET A 275 -16.38 2.97 16.30
N MET A 276 -15.54 2.42 17.17
CA MET A 276 -15.62 1.01 17.59
C MET A 276 -16.82 0.73 18.52
N GLN A 277 -17.42 1.76 19.12
CA GLN A 277 -18.63 1.60 19.95
C GLN A 277 -19.90 1.39 19.11
N TYR A 278 -19.87 1.68 17.81
CA TYR A 278 -21.00 1.52 16.90
C TYR A 278 -20.74 0.37 15.93
N PRO A 279 -21.41 -0.79 16.08
CA PRO A 279 -21.27 -1.87 15.13
C PRO A 279 -21.82 -1.43 13.76
N THR A 280 -20.96 -1.46 12.77
CA THR A 280 -21.32 -1.15 11.38
C THR A 280 -20.95 -2.30 10.47
N ILE A 281 -21.72 -2.50 9.42
CA ILE A 281 -21.31 -3.41 8.34
C ILE A 281 -20.04 -2.80 7.71
N PRO A 282 -18.93 -3.54 7.67
CA PRO A 282 -17.66 -3.03 7.14
C PRO A 282 -17.70 -2.96 5.60
N CYS A 283 -18.55 -2.11 5.05
CA CYS A 283 -18.75 -1.96 3.62
C CYS A 283 -18.54 -0.51 3.17
N ASN A 284 -17.80 -0.34 2.07
CA ASN A 284 -17.61 0.93 1.35
C ASN A 284 -18.10 0.87 -0.09
N ASP A 285 -18.90 -0.14 -0.42
CA ASP A 285 -19.44 -0.40 -1.78
C ASP A 285 -18.34 -0.56 -2.87
N CYS A 286 -17.16 -1.02 -2.50
CA CYS A 286 -16.07 -1.26 -3.46
C CYS A 286 -16.31 -2.43 -4.42
N LYS A 287 -17.33 -3.24 -4.14
CA LYS A 287 -17.79 -4.39 -4.96
C LYS A 287 -16.81 -5.55 -5.12
N TYR A 288 -15.71 -5.57 -4.37
CA TYR A 288 -14.75 -6.68 -4.41
C TYR A 288 -15.34 -8.03 -3.93
N CYS A 289 -16.32 -7.99 -3.03
CA CYS A 289 -16.96 -9.18 -2.47
C CYS A 289 -18.31 -9.52 -3.14
N MET A 290 -18.56 -9.04 -4.35
CA MET A 290 -19.82 -9.35 -5.04
C MET A 290 -19.86 -10.81 -5.54
N PRO A 291 -21.00 -11.51 -5.34
CA PRO A 291 -22.23 -11.04 -4.70
C PRO A 291 -22.06 -10.77 -3.21
N CYS A 292 -22.72 -9.71 -2.73
CA CYS A 292 -22.58 -9.23 -1.36
C CYS A 292 -23.07 -10.29 -0.34
N PRO A 293 -22.27 -10.62 0.72
CA PRO A 293 -22.66 -11.57 1.74
C PRO A 293 -23.63 -11.00 2.81
N TYR A 294 -23.95 -9.69 2.75
CA TYR A 294 -24.84 -8.98 3.68
C TYR A 294 -26.13 -8.53 3.00
#